data_9435974725c73e706da8a5cb39e36140
#
_entry.id   9435974725c73e706da8a5cb39e36140
#
_cell.length_a   1.000
_cell.length_b   1.000
_cell.length_c   1.000
_cell.angle_alpha   90.00
_cell.angle_beta   90.00
_cell.angle_gamma   90.00
#
_symmetry.space_group_name_H-M   'P 1'
#
loop_
_entity.id
_entity.type
_entity.pdbx_description
1 polymer ?
#
loop_
_entity_poly.entity_id
_entity_poly.type
_entity_poly.pdbx_seq_one_letter_code
_entity_poly.pdbx_strand_id
1 'polypeptide(L)'
;MENIFEEYESNVRSYCRKWPVEMVHAKGSIIKDINGNEYIDFFDGAGALNYGHNPDYIKEKLINYLQEDGIIHSLDMYTLPKEKFISYFEEKILKPRNLDYKVLFPGPTGTNSIEVALKLARKYTGRQDIWAFTGAFHGMTLGALSLTTEASARNAAGVSLNNTVHIPAPYSMGGNFDTIKYMRELLEDDHSGYSCPAAIIIETVQQEGGIHVFSKEFLRDLRVFCTEYNILLICDEVQIGCSRSGTFFSFERADIVPDIVCMSKSIGGYGLPFALTLLKREID
;
A
#
# COMPACT_ATOMS: atom_id res chain seq x y z
N MET A 1 -13.78 26.41 27.03
CA MET A 1 -13.61 24.95 27.30
C MET A 1 -12.20 24.59 26.88
N GLU A 2 -11.46 23.99 27.80
CA GLU A 2 -10.14 23.44 27.43
C GLU A 2 -10.35 22.41 26.33
N ASN A 3 -9.52 22.48 25.31
CA ASN A 3 -9.61 21.57 24.17
C ASN A 3 -9.06 20.19 24.62
N ILE A 4 -9.95 19.23 24.84
CA ILE A 4 -9.60 17.89 25.31
C ILE A 4 -8.55 17.19 24.44
N PHE A 5 -8.54 17.49 23.14
CA PHE A 5 -7.55 16.95 22.20
C PHE A 5 -6.15 17.54 22.42
N GLU A 6 -6.06 18.80 22.82
CA GLU A 6 -4.77 19.44 23.14
C GLU A 6 -4.21 18.96 24.47
N GLU A 7 -5.09 18.65 25.44
CA GLU A 7 -4.70 18.23 26.78
C GLU A 7 -4.31 16.74 26.82
N TYR A 8 -5.10 15.87 26.19
CA TYR A 8 -4.96 14.41 26.36
C TYR A 8 -4.54 13.64 25.12
N GLU A 9 -4.69 14.19 23.91
CA GLU A 9 -4.25 13.48 22.70
C GLU A 9 -2.76 13.71 22.45
N SER A 10 -2.03 12.63 22.15
CA SER A 10 -0.59 12.69 21.89
C SER A 10 -0.24 13.62 20.73
N ASN A 11 0.82 14.41 20.91
CA ASN A 11 1.39 15.27 19.88
C ASN A 11 2.09 14.51 18.75
N VAL A 12 2.24 13.20 18.85
CA VAL A 12 2.87 12.36 17.80
C VAL A 12 2.07 12.41 16.50
N ARG A 13 0.73 12.50 16.58
CA ARG A 13 -0.14 12.67 15.40
C ARG A 13 -0.46 14.14 15.22
N SER A 14 0.21 14.80 14.28
CA SER A 14 0.09 16.26 14.13
C SER A 14 -0.97 16.73 13.15
N TYR A 15 -1.43 15.88 12.19
CA TYR A 15 -2.35 16.39 11.16
C TYR A 15 -3.79 16.60 11.66
N CYS A 16 -4.23 15.91 12.71
CA CYS A 16 -5.51 16.22 13.35
C CYS A 16 -5.56 17.67 13.86
N ARG A 17 -4.42 18.26 14.24
CA ARG A 17 -4.33 19.65 14.68
C ARG A 17 -4.37 20.67 13.53
N LYS A 18 -4.18 20.25 12.30
CA LYS A 18 -4.38 21.08 11.10
C LYS A 18 -5.85 21.26 10.76
N TRP A 19 -6.73 20.42 11.32
CA TRP A 19 -8.17 20.40 11.08
C TRP A 19 -8.91 20.45 12.43
N PRO A 20 -8.83 21.56 13.20
CA PRO A 20 -9.33 21.66 14.56
C PRO A 20 -10.87 21.80 14.58
N VAL A 21 -11.56 20.93 13.88
CA VAL A 21 -13.02 20.90 13.74
C VAL A 21 -13.52 19.52 14.13
N GLU A 22 -14.47 19.46 15.06
CA GLU A 22 -15.08 18.21 15.50
C GLU A 22 -16.12 17.74 14.48
N MET A 23 -15.81 16.66 13.75
CA MET A 23 -16.70 16.03 12.79
C MET A 23 -17.63 15.04 13.48
N VAL A 24 -18.94 15.08 13.15
CA VAL A 24 -19.95 14.25 13.81
C VAL A 24 -20.69 13.30 12.87
N HIS A 25 -20.87 13.66 11.62
CA HIS A 25 -21.57 12.84 10.63
C HIS A 25 -20.85 12.85 9.29
N ALA A 26 -20.95 11.74 8.56
CA ALA A 26 -20.46 11.67 7.19
C ALA A 26 -21.32 10.74 6.34
N LYS A 27 -21.62 11.13 5.09
CA LYS A 27 -22.35 10.33 4.12
C LYS A 27 -21.89 10.65 2.70
N GLY A 28 -21.58 9.62 1.91
CA GLY A 28 -21.04 9.83 0.57
C GLY A 28 -19.76 10.67 0.63
N SER A 29 -19.73 11.82 0.00
CA SER A 29 -18.61 12.76 0.00
C SER A 29 -18.82 13.98 0.93
N ILE A 30 -19.83 13.97 1.79
CA ILE A 30 -20.13 15.09 2.68
C ILE A 30 -19.83 14.69 4.13
N ILE A 31 -19.10 15.57 4.83
CA ILE A 31 -18.85 15.49 6.27
C ILE A 31 -19.51 16.69 6.94
N LYS A 32 -20.07 16.51 8.14
CA LYS A 32 -20.67 17.58 8.95
C LYS A 32 -19.93 17.71 10.29
N ASP A 33 -19.70 18.94 10.69
CA ASP A 33 -19.15 19.27 11.99
C ASP A 33 -20.24 19.38 13.08
N ILE A 34 -19.80 19.57 14.33
CA ILE A 34 -20.68 19.74 15.49
C ILE A 34 -21.59 20.97 15.39
N ASN A 35 -21.22 21.96 14.60
CA ASN A 35 -22.00 23.17 14.37
C ASN A 35 -22.98 23.03 13.20
N GLY A 36 -22.99 21.89 12.51
CA GLY A 36 -23.85 21.61 11.36
C GLY A 36 -23.29 22.11 10.02
N ASN A 37 -22.07 22.63 9.96
CA ASN A 37 -21.45 23.01 8.70
C ASN A 37 -21.12 21.76 7.88
N GLU A 38 -21.32 21.86 6.56
CA GLU A 38 -21.04 20.79 5.60
C GLU A 38 -19.73 21.06 4.86
N TYR A 39 -18.94 19.99 4.70
CA TYR A 39 -17.68 20.00 3.96
C TYR A 39 -17.68 18.91 2.91
N ILE A 40 -17.18 19.22 1.71
CA ILE A 40 -16.89 18.20 0.71
C ILE A 40 -15.57 17.53 1.08
N ASP A 41 -15.60 16.23 1.27
CA ASP A 41 -14.40 15.46 1.63
C ASP A 41 -13.55 15.13 0.41
N PHE A 42 -12.47 15.89 0.23
CA PHE A 42 -11.40 15.58 -0.73
C PHE A 42 -10.23 14.80 -0.10
N PHE A 43 -10.26 14.59 1.22
CA PHE A 43 -9.23 13.81 1.90
C PHE A 43 -9.45 12.31 1.76
N ASP A 44 -10.71 11.86 1.72
CA ASP A 44 -11.12 10.49 1.42
C ASP A 44 -10.44 9.44 2.33
N GLY A 45 -10.22 9.81 3.62
CA GLY A 45 -9.49 8.95 4.56
C GLY A 45 -8.09 8.57 4.06
N ALA A 46 -7.39 9.49 3.39
CA ALA A 46 -6.12 9.25 2.70
C ALA A 46 -6.20 8.11 1.67
N GLY A 47 -7.31 8.05 0.93
CA GLY A 47 -7.57 7.04 -0.09
C GLY A 47 -8.16 5.73 0.43
N ALA A 48 -8.75 5.72 1.62
CA ALA A 48 -9.40 4.53 2.20
C ALA A 48 -10.89 4.41 1.85
N LEU A 49 -11.53 5.48 1.39
CA LEU A 49 -12.97 5.58 1.26
C LEU A 49 -13.45 5.69 -0.21
N ASN A 50 -12.87 4.92 -1.12
CA ASN A 50 -13.27 4.91 -2.54
C ASN A 50 -14.78 4.76 -2.78
N TYR A 51 -15.49 4.19 -1.81
CA TYR A 51 -16.95 3.95 -1.89
C TYR A 51 -17.76 5.01 -1.15
N GLY A 52 -17.11 6.07 -0.67
CA GLY A 52 -17.69 7.14 0.14
C GLY A 52 -17.91 6.74 1.61
N HIS A 53 -18.28 7.72 2.40
CA HIS A 53 -18.65 7.51 3.80
C HIS A 53 -19.99 6.77 3.92
N ASN A 54 -20.05 5.77 4.78
CA ASN A 54 -21.26 5.04 5.16
C ASN A 54 -22.12 4.59 3.97
N PRO A 55 -21.60 3.85 2.97
CA PRO A 55 -22.38 3.36 1.86
C PRO A 55 -23.44 2.35 2.37
N ASP A 56 -24.72 2.60 2.08
CA ASP A 56 -25.85 1.87 2.69
C ASP A 56 -25.76 0.36 2.44
N TYR A 57 -25.44 -0.04 1.23
CA TYR A 57 -25.37 -1.45 0.84
C TYR A 57 -24.27 -2.25 1.60
N ILE A 58 -23.18 -1.63 2.02
CA ILE A 58 -22.14 -2.27 2.85
C ILE A 58 -22.56 -2.22 4.32
N LYS A 59 -23.07 -1.06 4.77
CA LYS A 59 -23.51 -0.82 6.14
C LYS A 59 -24.60 -1.81 6.57
N GLU A 60 -25.62 -2.03 5.75
CA GLU A 60 -26.69 -2.99 6.02
C GLU A 60 -26.15 -4.41 6.20
N LYS A 61 -25.22 -4.85 5.33
CA LYS A 61 -24.61 -6.18 5.45
C LYS A 61 -23.78 -6.33 6.73
N LEU A 62 -23.06 -5.27 7.12
CA LEU A 62 -22.30 -5.27 8.37
C LEU A 62 -23.21 -5.35 9.59
N ILE A 63 -24.30 -4.55 9.62
CA ILE A 63 -25.28 -4.59 10.70
C ILE A 63 -25.91 -5.98 10.83
N ASN A 64 -26.35 -6.57 9.72
CA ASN A 64 -26.94 -7.91 9.72
C ASN A 64 -25.96 -8.96 10.24
N TYR A 65 -24.70 -8.92 9.79
CA TYR A 65 -23.66 -9.81 10.26
C TYR A 65 -23.44 -9.74 11.79
N LEU A 66 -23.46 -8.52 12.34
CA LEU A 66 -23.33 -8.30 13.79
C LEU A 66 -24.57 -8.79 14.55
N GLN A 67 -25.77 -8.61 13.99
CA GLN A 67 -27.03 -9.08 14.59
C GLN A 67 -27.17 -10.61 14.60
N GLU A 68 -26.49 -11.28 13.68
CA GLU A 68 -26.45 -12.75 13.57
C GLU A 68 -25.33 -13.39 14.40
N ASP A 69 -24.69 -12.63 15.30
CA ASP A 69 -23.57 -13.08 16.12
C ASP A 69 -22.40 -13.63 15.29
N GLY A 70 -22.12 -13.02 14.14
CA GLY A 70 -21.03 -13.41 13.26
C GLY A 70 -19.66 -13.37 13.94
N ILE A 71 -18.75 -14.27 13.57
CA ILE A 71 -17.41 -14.34 14.14
C ILE A 71 -16.65 -13.03 13.86
N ILE A 72 -16.27 -12.31 14.91
CA ILE A 72 -15.53 -11.03 14.82
C ILE A 72 -14.03 -11.28 14.77
N HIS A 73 -13.52 -12.23 15.53
CA HIS A 73 -12.09 -12.51 15.66
C HIS A 73 -11.79 -13.95 15.28
N SER A 74 -11.24 -14.17 14.09
CA SER A 74 -10.96 -15.52 13.59
C SER A 74 -9.55 -16.02 13.91
N LEU A 75 -8.61 -15.13 14.23
CA LEU A 75 -7.19 -15.46 14.36
C LEU A 75 -6.74 -16.32 13.17
N ASP A 76 -6.09 -17.45 13.40
CA ASP A 76 -5.63 -18.36 12.34
C ASP A 76 -6.66 -19.45 11.98
N MET A 77 -7.86 -19.40 12.54
CA MET A 77 -8.90 -20.39 12.30
C MET A 77 -9.51 -20.27 10.90
N TYR A 78 -10.01 -21.39 10.39
CA TYR A 78 -10.91 -21.39 9.24
C TYR A 78 -12.28 -20.85 9.67
N THR A 79 -12.78 -19.86 8.94
CA THR A 79 -14.10 -19.29 9.20
C THR A 79 -14.86 -19.11 7.90
N LEU A 80 -16.18 -19.19 7.95
CA LEU A 80 -17.02 -19.02 6.77
C LEU A 80 -16.85 -17.64 6.10
N PRO A 81 -16.73 -16.51 6.82
CA PRO A 81 -16.46 -15.22 6.19
C PRO A 81 -15.13 -15.18 5.44
N LYS A 82 -14.07 -15.78 6.00
CA LYS A 82 -12.76 -15.88 5.34
C LYS A 82 -12.84 -16.73 4.06
N GLU A 83 -13.51 -17.86 4.12
CA GLU A 83 -13.74 -18.73 2.95
C GLU A 83 -14.51 -17.98 1.85
N LYS A 84 -15.64 -17.34 2.19
CA LYS A 84 -16.42 -16.55 1.26
C LYS A 84 -15.62 -15.42 0.62
N PHE A 85 -14.81 -14.73 1.42
CA PHE A 85 -13.94 -13.66 0.90
C PHE A 85 -12.93 -14.21 -0.10
N ILE A 86 -12.17 -15.25 0.27
CA ILE A 86 -11.14 -15.84 -0.59
C ILE A 86 -11.77 -16.36 -1.89
N SER A 87 -12.87 -17.11 -1.80
CA SER A 87 -13.56 -17.68 -2.96
C SER A 87 -14.07 -16.57 -3.89
N TYR A 88 -14.68 -15.52 -3.33
CA TYR A 88 -15.17 -14.39 -4.12
C TYR A 88 -14.02 -13.62 -4.78
N PHE A 89 -12.96 -13.36 -4.03
CA PHE A 89 -11.78 -12.63 -4.53
C PHE A 89 -11.10 -13.41 -5.65
N GLU A 90 -10.93 -14.71 -5.48
CA GLU A 90 -10.41 -15.60 -6.52
C GLU A 90 -11.30 -15.57 -7.77
N GLU A 91 -12.60 -15.77 -7.62
CA GLU A 91 -13.52 -15.91 -8.75
C GLU A 91 -13.75 -14.58 -9.49
N LYS A 92 -13.89 -13.47 -8.76
CA LYS A 92 -14.28 -12.17 -9.35
C LYS A 92 -13.11 -11.25 -9.66
N ILE A 93 -11.98 -11.41 -8.95
CA ILE A 93 -10.85 -10.50 -9.10
C ILE A 93 -9.67 -11.19 -9.79
N LEU A 94 -9.20 -12.33 -9.28
CA LEU A 94 -7.97 -12.94 -9.78
C LEU A 94 -8.18 -13.70 -11.09
N LYS A 95 -9.11 -14.65 -11.15
CA LYS A 95 -9.36 -15.48 -12.35
C LYS A 95 -9.65 -14.70 -13.62
N PRO A 96 -10.52 -13.67 -13.63
CA PRO A 96 -10.79 -12.90 -14.82
C PRO A 96 -9.56 -12.15 -15.38
N ARG A 97 -8.51 -12.00 -14.56
CA ARG A 97 -7.24 -11.34 -14.88
C ARG A 97 -6.10 -12.32 -15.16
N ASN A 98 -6.38 -13.62 -15.14
CA ASN A 98 -5.37 -14.67 -15.23
C ASN A 98 -4.25 -14.53 -14.21
N LEU A 99 -4.58 -14.09 -12.98
CA LEU A 99 -3.67 -13.93 -11.87
C LEU A 99 -3.76 -15.15 -10.95
N ASP A 100 -2.65 -15.84 -10.72
CA ASP A 100 -2.56 -16.98 -9.82
C ASP A 100 -1.78 -16.62 -8.56
N TYR A 101 -2.48 -16.01 -7.61
CA TYR A 101 -1.92 -15.61 -6.32
C TYR A 101 -2.52 -16.40 -5.16
N LYS A 102 -1.72 -16.58 -4.11
CA LYS A 102 -2.22 -16.90 -2.78
C LYS A 102 -2.51 -15.61 -2.01
N VAL A 103 -3.50 -15.68 -1.14
CA VAL A 103 -3.94 -14.57 -0.30
C VAL A 103 -3.43 -14.76 1.12
N LEU A 104 -2.67 -13.79 1.63
CA LEU A 104 -2.21 -13.75 3.01
C LEU A 104 -2.85 -12.55 3.72
N PHE A 105 -3.29 -12.75 4.97
CA PHE A 105 -3.85 -11.73 5.85
C PHE A 105 -2.79 -11.32 6.88
N PRO A 106 -2.04 -10.22 6.65
CA PRO A 106 -0.85 -9.91 7.44
C PRO A 106 -1.15 -9.20 8.76
N GLY A 107 -2.29 -8.59 8.86
CA GLY A 107 -2.69 -7.66 9.90
C GLY A 107 -3.44 -6.48 9.28
N PRO A 108 -4.02 -5.56 10.06
CA PRO A 108 -5.08 -4.67 9.58
C PRO A 108 -4.59 -3.42 8.83
N THR A 109 -3.29 -3.24 8.60
CA THR A 109 -2.78 -2.00 8.00
C THR A 109 -1.90 -2.25 6.77
N GLY A 110 -1.80 -1.24 5.88
CA GLY A 110 -0.93 -1.31 4.71
C GLY A 110 0.52 -1.60 5.05
N THR A 111 1.02 -0.99 6.12
CA THR A 111 2.39 -1.24 6.58
C THR A 111 2.63 -2.70 6.99
N ASN A 112 1.61 -3.40 7.54
CA ASN A 112 1.72 -4.85 7.82
C ASN A 112 1.88 -5.66 6.53
N SER A 113 1.18 -5.30 5.45
CA SER A 113 1.32 -5.94 4.15
C SER A 113 2.74 -5.73 3.59
N ILE A 114 3.28 -4.52 3.70
CA ILE A 114 4.65 -4.21 3.29
C ILE A 114 5.66 -5.04 4.11
N GLU A 115 5.58 -5.04 5.43
CA GLU A 115 6.51 -5.80 6.29
C GLU A 115 6.54 -7.29 5.94
N VAL A 116 5.39 -7.88 5.67
CA VAL A 116 5.30 -9.28 5.22
C VAL A 116 5.95 -9.48 3.86
N ALA A 117 5.69 -8.58 2.90
CA ALA A 117 6.28 -8.65 1.57
C ALA A 117 7.82 -8.62 1.63
N LEU A 118 8.39 -7.73 2.46
CA LEU A 118 9.84 -7.64 2.67
C LEU A 118 10.43 -8.92 3.25
N LYS A 119 9.77 -9.49 4.27
CA LYS A 119 10.20 -10.75 4.90
C LYS A 119 10.17 -11.92 3.92
N LEU A 120 9.09 -12.04 3.15
CA LEU A 120 8.94 -13.09 2.13
C LEU A 120 9.99 -12.95 1.04
N ALA A 121 10.21 -11.74 0.51
CA ALA A 121 11.21 -11.49 -0.50
C ALA A 121 12.61 -11.90 -0.04
N ARG A 122 12.99 -11.49 1.17
CA ARG A 122 14.27 -11.85 1.76
C ARG A 122 14.42 -13.37 2.01
N LYS A 123 13.37 -14.00 2.54
CA LYS A 123 13.35 -15.45 2.80
C LYS A 123 13.46 -16.25 1.50
N TYR A 124 12.70 -15.89 0.48
CA TYR A 124 12.65 -16.59 -0.79
C TYR A 124 13.96 -16.49 -1.57
N THR A 125 14.54 -15.28 -1.63
CA THR A 125 15.75 -15.03 -2.43
C THR A 125 17.05 -15.28 -1.68
N GLY A 126 17.03 -15.32 -0.35
CA GLY A 126 18.23 -15.34 0.50
C GLY A 126 19.00 -14.01 0.51
N ARG A 127 18.48 -12.96 -0.11
CA ARG A 127 19.08 -11.63 -0.21
C ARG A 127 18.49 -10.69 0.85
N GLN A 128 19.18 -9.58 1.17
CA GLN A 128 18.76 -8.69 2.26
C GLN A 128 18.20 -7.36 1.76
N ASP A 129 18.82 -6.78 0.74
CA ASP A 129 18.47 -5.43 0.30
C ASP A 129 17.15 -5.39 -0.48
N ILE A 130 16.42 -4.31 -0.28
CA ILE A 130 15.22 -3.96 -1.04
C ILE A 130 15.49 -2.61 -1.71
N TRP A 131 15.23 -2.51 -2.99
CA TRP A 131 15.31 -1.24 -3.69
C TRP A 131 13.92 -0.59 -3.75
N ALA A 132 13.88 0.70 -3.44
CA ALA A 132 12.69 1.56 -3.56
C ALA A 132 13.03 2.80 -4.37
N PHE A 133 12.04 3.54 -4.81
CA PHE A 133 12.27 4.74 -5.62
C PHE A 133 12.22 6.02 -4.76
N THR A 134 12.94 7.06 -5.18
CA THR A 134 12.77 8.39 -4.59
C THR A 134 11.32 8.85 -4.71
N GLY A 135 10.82 9.57 -3.70
CA GLY A 135 9.41 9.98 -3.62
C GLY A 135 8.45 8.90 -3.08
N ALA A 136 8.95 7.70 -2.72
CA ALA A 136 8.10 6.61 -2.23
C ALA A 136 7.60 6.82 -0.80
N PHE A 137 6.37 6.33 -0.55
CA PHE A 137 5.79 6.20 0.78
C PHE A 137 5.17 4.81 0.96
N HIS A 138 5.80 3.96 1.75
CA HIS A 138 5.39 2.57 1.97
C HIS A 138 4.90 2.28 3.39
N GLY A 139 4.92 3.26 4.27
CA GLY A 139 4.45 3.14 5.66
C GLY A 139 5.44 3.64 6.70
N MET A 140 5.08 3.44 7.97
CA MET A 140 5.74 4.06 9.12
C MET A 140 6.32 3.07 10.14
N THR A 141 6.13 1.75 9.99
CA THR A 141 6.88 0.75 10.75
C THR A 141 8.32 0.69 10.23
N LEU A 142 9.28 0.26 11.03
CA LEU A 142 10.71 0.42 10.71
C LEU A 142 11.12 -0.18 9.37
N GLY A 143 10.62 -1.35 8.99
CA GLY A 143 10.89 -1.94 7.67
C GLY A 143 10.25 -1.16 6.54
N ALA A 144 8.97 -0.80 6.65
CA ALA A 144 8.28 0.02 5.66
C ALA A 144 8.85 1.45 5.61
N LEU A 145 9.23 2.02 6.78
CA LEU A 145 9.85 3.32 6.89
C LEU A 145 11.23 3.37 6.23
N SER A 146 11.96 2.26 6.22
CA SER A 146 13.24 2.20 5.51
C SER A 146 13.08 2.47 4.01
N LEU A 147 11.92 2.12 3.44
CA LEU A 147 11.56 2.31 2.02
C LEU A 147 10.91 3.69 1.74
N THR A 148 10.30 4.29 2.78
CA THR A 148 9.70 5.62 2.69
C THR A 148 10.78 6.70 2.63
N THR A 149 10.61 7.71 1.78
CA THR A 149 11.63 8.73 1.53
C THR A 149 11.34 10.08 2.20
N GLU A 150 10.20 10.23 2.86
CA GLU A 150 9.85 11.45 3.58
C GLU A 150 10.83 11.72 4.73
N ALA A 151 11.55 12.83 4.65
CA ALA A 151 12.64 13.15 5.59
C ALA A 151 12.16 13.30 7.04
N SER A 152 10.98 13.91 7.25
CA SER A 152 10.41 14.10 8.59
C SER A 152 10.12 12.78 9.29
N ALA A 153 9.51 11.83 8.56
CA ALA A 153 9.21 10.50 9.05
C ALA A 153 10.48 9.69 9.35
N ARG A 154 11.46 9.74 8.42
CA ARG A 154 12.74 9.04 8.56
C ARG A 154 13.57 9.55 9.75
N ASN A 155 13.60 10.86 9.95
CA ASN A 155 14.33 11.48 11.07
C ASN A 155 13.75 11.09 12.43
N ALA A 156 12.46 10.74 12.48
CA ALA A 156 11.79 10.31 13.70
C ALA A 156 11.99 8.81 14.02
N ALA A 157 12.70 8.04 13.19
CA ALA A 157 12.89 6.60 13.40
C ALA A 157 13.63 6.25 14.69
N GLY A 158 14.57 7.11 15.12
CA GLY A 158 15.38 6.88 16.34
C GLY A 158 16.40 5.74 16.22
N VAL A 159 16.44 5.05 15.10
CA VAL A 159 17.36 3.93 14.78
C VAL A 159 17.80 3.99 13.32
N SER A 160 18.85 3.26 12.98
CA SER A 160 19.28 3.13 11.59
C SER A 160 18.23 2.40 10.75
N LEU A 161 17.95 2.94 9.56
CA LEU A 161 17.07 2.33 8.56
C LEU A 161 17.95 1.67 7.49
N ASN A 162 18.15 0.36 7.64
CA ASN A 162 19.13 -0.41 6.87
C ASN A 162 18.46 -1.30 5.82
N ASN A 163 19.30 -1.92 4.96
CA ASN A 163 18.91 -2.89 3.94
C ASN A 163 17.91 -2.32 2.93
N THR A 164 18.09 -1.04 2.58
CA THR A 164 17.28 -0.36 1.57
C THR A 164 18.16 0.57 0.75
N VAL A 165 17.98 0.54 -0.56
CA VAL A 165 18.58 1.47 -1.51
C VAL A 165 17.46 2.28 -2.17
N HIS A 166 17.61 3.61 -2.18
CA HIS A 166 16.68 4.49 -2.88
C HIS A 166 17.22 4.83 -4.26
N ILE A 167 16.56 4.32 -5.28
CA ILE A 167 16.89 4.53 -6.69
C ILE A 167 16.20 5.81 -7.17
N PRO A 168 16.89 6.70 -7.89
CA PRO A 168 16.24 7.85 -8.50
C PRO A 168 15.11 7.43 -9.44
N ALA A 169 13.90 7.96 -9.21
CA ALA A 169 12.75 7.72 -10.09
C ALA A 169 12.95 8.44 -11.44
N PRO A 170 12.29 8.00 -12.53
CA PRO A 170 12.44 8.60 -13.88
C PRO A 170 12.17 10.10 -13.93
N TYR A 171 11.33 10.63 -13.02
CA TYR A 171 11.04 12.06 -12.92
C TYR A 171 12.09 12.85 -12.10
N SER A 172 13.06 12.17 -11.50
CA SER A 172 14.16 12.80 -10.75
C SER A 172 15.09 13.59 -11.68
N MET A 173 15.90 14.47 -11.08
CA MET A 173 16.97 15.19 -11.79
C MET A 173 16.48 15.96 -13.04
N GLY A 174 15.28 16.55 -12.97
CA GLY A 174 14.71 17.34 -14.07
C GLY A 174 13.84 16.56 -15.04
N GLY A 175 13.49 15.30 -14.71
CA GLY A 175 12.40 14.57 -15.39
C GLY A 175 12.81 13.60 -16.52
N ASN A 176 14.11 13.34 -16.70
CA ASN A 176 14.62 12.46 -17.77
C ASN A 176 15.73 11.53 -17.27
N PHE A 177 15.59 11.01 -16.06
CA PHE A 177 16.56 10.08 -15.53
C PHE A 177 16.32 8.67 -16.04
N ASP A 178 17.33 8.07 -16.68
CA ASP A 178 17.26 6.68 -17.14
C ASP A 178 17.51 5.71 -15.96
N THR A 179 16.44 5.48 -15.21
CA THR A 179 16.45 4.65 -14.00
C THR A 179 16.84 3.21 -14.29
N ILE A 180 16.37 2.62 -15.40
CA ILE A 180 16.66 1.22 -15.74
C ILE A 180 18.15 1.05 -16.08
N LYS A 181 18.70 1.94 -16.90
CA LYS A 181 20.13 1.95 -17.21
C LYS A 181 20.96 2.12 -15.95
N TYR A 182 20.59 3.05 -15.08
CA TYR A 182 21.29 3.28 -13.81
C TYR A 182 21.29 2.02 -12.93
N MET A 183 20.14 1.37 -12.74
CA MET A 183 20.07 0.13 -11.97
C MET A 183 20.94 -1.00 -12.58
N ARG A 184 20.97 -1.07 -13.91
CA ARG A 184 21.80 -2.04 -14.62
C ARG A 184 23.29 -1.79 -14.37
N GLU A 185 23.74 -0.56 -14.51
CA GLU A 185 25.10 -0.16 -14.23
C GLU A 185 25.52 -0.49 -12.79
N LEU A 186 24.62 -0.29 -11.80
CA LEU A 186 24.89 -0.66 -10.41
C LEU A 186 25.10 -2.18 -10.21
N LEU A 187 24.42 -3.04 -10.98
CA LEU A 187 24.55 -4.50 -10.83
C LEU A 187 25.65 -5.11 -11.71
N GLU A 188 26.05 -4.46 -12.79
CA GLU A 188 27.04 -4.95 -13.73
C GLU A 188 28.47 -4.47 -13.41
N ASP A 189 28.61 -3.40 -12.63
CA ASP A 189 29.90 -2.88 -12.21
C ASP A 189 30.34 -3.54 -10.88
N ASP A 190 31.36 -4.38 -10.93
CA ASP A 190 31.92 -5.06 -9.76
C ASP A 190 32.46 -4.09 -8.69
N HIS A 191 32.65 -2.83 -9.02
CA HIS A 191 33.11 -1.78 -8.12
C HIS A 191 32.04 -0.82 -7.67
N SER A 192 30.78 -1.06 -8.02
CA SER A 192 29.65 -0.21 -7.63
C SER A 192 29.37 -0.22 -6.13
N GLY A 193 29.74 -1.31 -5.43
CA GLY A 193 29.41 -1.51 -4.02
C GLY A 193 27.97 -1.95 -3.75
N TYR A 194 27.18 -2.23 -4.80
CA TYR A 194 25.81 -2.71 -4.68
C TYR A 194 25.70 -4.19 -4.95
N SER A 195 24.89 -4.87 -4.15
CA SER A 195 24.52 -6.26 -4.38
C SER A 195 23.13 -6.36 -5.00
N CYS A 196 22.88 -7.45 -5.73
CA CYS A 196 21.56 -7.73 -6.28
C CYS A 196 20.51 -7.82 -5.17
N PRO A 197 19.45 -6.99 -5.19
CA PRO A 197 18.46 -6.96 -4.11
C PRO A 197 17.53 -8.17 -4.12
N ALA A 198 16.86 -8.40 -2.98
CA ALA A 198 15.78 -9.39 -2.87
C ALA A 198 14.56 -8.99 -3.70
N ALA A 199 14.21 -7.71 -3.67
CA ALA A 199 13.09 -7.17 -4.40
C ALA A 199 13.28 -5.69 -4.74
N ILE A 200 12.51 -5.25 -5.73
CA ILE A 200 12.22 -3.83 -5.99
C ILE A 200 10.76 -3.60 -5.65
N ILE A 201 10.47 -2.57 -4.86
CA ILE A 201 9.11 -2.17 -4.53
C ILE A 201 8.74 -0.86 -5.23
N ILE A 202 7.50 -0.80 -5.73
CA ILE A 202 7.00 0.37 -6.46
C ILE A 202 5.53 0.63 -6.18
N GLU A 203 5.18 1.90 -6.01
CA GLU A 203 3.84 2.43 -6.23
C GLU A 203 3.74 2.81 -7.71
N THR A 204 2.82 2.26 -8.49
CA THR A 204 2.70 2.63 -9.92
C THR A 204 2.27 4.10 -10.12
N VAL A 205 1.71 4.69 -9.07
CA VAL A 205 1.47 6.12 -8.90
C VAL A 205 1.87 6.48 -7.47
N GLN A 206 2.91 7.29 -7.31
CA GLN A 206 3.34 7.79 -6.01
C GLN A 206 2.45 8.98 -5.62
N GLN A 207 1.53 8.78 -4.70
CA GLN A 207 0.58 9.82 -4.31
C GLN A 207 1.17 10.77 -3.27
N GLU A 208 1.71 10.26 -2.17
CA GLU A 208 2.35 11.08 -1.13
C GLU A 208 3.57 11.85 -1.64
N GLY A 209 4.31 11.27 -2.57
CA GLY A 209 5.47 11.90 -3.21
C GLY A 209 5.14 13.03 -4.19
N GLY A 210 3.85 13.30 -4.49
CA GLY A 210 3.44 14.40 -5.38
C GLY A 210 2.60 13.99 -6.60
N ILE A 211 1.95 12.85 -6.56
CA ILE A 211 1.10 12.30 -7.63
C ILE A 211 1.91 12.05 -8.91
N HIS A 212 3.05 11.38 -8.77
CA HIS A 212 3.89 11.00 -9.90
C HIS A 212 3.41 9.68 -10.50
N VAL A 213 2.98 9.72 -11.76
CA VAL A 213 2.50 8.56 -12.53
C VAL A 213 3.66 7.97 -13.33
N PHE A 214 4.06 6.76 -13.01
CA PHE A 214 5.05 6.06 -13.83
C PHE A 214 4.48 5.67 -15.20
N SER A 215 5.27 5.81 -16.24
CA SER A 215 4.84 5.43 -17.59
C SER A 215 4.67 3.90 -17.72
N LYS A 216 3.83 3.49 -18.67
CA LYS A 216 3.63 2.06 -18.96
C LYS A 216 4.91 1.40 -19.45
N GLU A 217 5.68 2.11 -20.24
CA GLU A 217 6.97 1.68 -20.76
C GLU A 217 7.94 1.40 -19.61
N PHE A 218 8.10 2.37 -18.70
CA PHE A 218 8.96 2.18 -17.54
C PHE A 218 8.54 0.98 -16.68
N LEU A 219 7.25 0.78 -16.43
CA LEU A 219 6.76 -0.35 -15.64
C LEU A 219 7.04 -1.69 -16.34
N ARG A 220 6.94 -1.75 -17.67
CA ARG A 220 7.30 -2.94 -18.45
C ARG A 220 8.80 -3.22 -18.41
N ASP A 221 9.61 -2.18 -18.61
CA ASP A 221 11.07 -2.29 -18.56
C ASP A 221 11.54 -2.71 -17.16
N LEU A 222 10.91 -2.18 -16.10
CA LEU A 222 11.16 -2.59 -14.72
C LEU A 222 10.81 -4.08 -14.51
N ARG A 223 9.67 -4.56 -15.04
CA ARG A 223 9.32 -5.98 -14.94
C ARG A 223 10.34 -6.87 -15.68
N VAL A 224 10.76 -6.46 -16.87
CA VAL A 224 11.81 -7.17 -17.65
C VAL A 224 13.11 -7.21 -16.85
N PHE A 225 13.57 -6.06 -16.36
CA PHE A 225 14.76 -5.95 -15.51
C PHE A 225 14.70 -6.89 -14.30
N CYS A 226 13.59 -6.87 -13.55
CA CYS A 226 13.43 -7.75 -12.40
C CYS A 226 13.48 -9.24 -12.78
N THR A 227 12.94 -9.60 -13.93
CA THR A 227 12.96 -10.99 -14.43
C THR A 227 14.39 -11.41 -14.82
N GLU A 228 15.12 -10.55 -15.52
CA GLU A 228 16.48 -10.79 -15.98
C GLU A 228 17.46 -11.06 -14.80
N TYR A 229 17.32 -10.28 -13.73
CA TYR A 229 18.21 -10.40 -12.55
C TYR A 229 17.64 -11.29 -11.44
N ASN A 230 16.51 -11.98 -11.65
CA ASN A 230 15.82 -12.77 -10.63
C ASN A 230 15.58 -11.94 -9.35
N ILE A 231 15.07 -10.74 -9.52
CA ILE A 231 14.64 -9.82 -8.47
C ILE A 231 13.11 -9.89 -8.38
N LEU A 232 12.55 -9.97 -7.18
CA LEU A 232 11.10 -9.92 -7.03
C LEU A 232 10.58 -8.50 -7.24
N LEU A 233 9.48 -8.36 -8.00
CA LEU A 233 8.77 -7.10 -8.13
C LEU A 233 7.59 -7.06 -7.15
N ILE A 234 7.63 -6.10 -6.23
CA ILE A 234 6.55 -5.83 -5.29
C ILE A 234 5.79 -4.59 -5.76
N CYS A 235 4.49 -4.72 -6.03
CA CYS A 235 3.63 -3.57 -6.27
C CYS A 235 2.88 -3.19 -5.00
N ASP A 236 3.07 -1.95 -4.57
CA ASP A 236 2.30 -1.34 -3.49
C ASP A 236 1.02 -0.74 -4.06
N GLU A 237 -0.07 -1.47 -3.88
CA GLU A 237 -1.43 -1.10 -4.28
C GLU A 237 -2.25 -0.55 -3.10
N VAL A 238 -1.61 -0.25 -1.97
CA VAL A 238 -2.28 0.19 -0.75
C VAL A 238 -3.14 1.42 -0.98
N GLN A 239 -2.65 2.39 -1.74
CA GLN A 239 -3.38 3.63 -2.00
C GLN A 239 -4.02 3.67 -3.38
N ILE A 240 -3.35 3.10 -4.39
CA ILE A 240 -3.78 3.22 -5.79
C ILE A 240 -4.70 2.09 -6.25
N GLY A 241 -4.75 0.99 -5.52
CA GLY A 241 -5.56 -0.18 -5.85
C GLY A 241 -7.07 0.04 -5.72
N CYS A 242 -7.83 -1.03 -5.90
CA CYS A 242 -9.29 -1.04 -5.79
C CYS A 242 -9.97 -0.04 -6.74
N SER A 243 -9.54 -0.03 -8.00
CA SER A 243 -10.12 0.76 -9.09
C SER A 243 -9.91 2.28 -9.01
N ARG A 244 -9.07 2.79 -8.10
CA ARG A 244 -8.75 4.22 -8.04
C ARG A 244 -8.12 4.75 -9.35
N SER A 245 -7.33 3.93 -10.04
CA SER A 245 -6.72 4.27 -11.33
C SER A 245 -7.53 3.83 -12.56
N GLY A 246 -8.75 3.30 -12.37
CA GLY A 246 -9.63 2.81 -13.44
C GLY A 246 -9.60 1.28 -13.63
N THR A 247 -8.52 0.60 -13.30
CA THR A 247 -8.40 -0.87 -13.24
C THR A 247 -8.37 -1.32 -11.79
N PHE A 248 -8.76 -2.57 -11.47
CA PHE A 248 -8.77 -3.06 -10.09
C PHE A 248 -7.37 -3.00 -9.46
N PHE A 249 -6.35 -3.48 -10.18
CA PHE A 249 -4.96 -3.24 -9.84
C PHE A 249 -4.36 -2.19 -10.78
N SER A 250 -3.59 -1.29 -10.25
CA SER A 250 -2.98 -0.21 -11.03
C SER A 250 -1.94 -0.72 -12.04
N PHE A 251 -1.29 -1.84 -11.75
CA PHE A 251 -0.31 -2.47 -12.64
C PHE A 251 -0.92 -3.07 -13.92
N GLU A 252 -2.24 -3.34 -13.93
CA GLU A 252 -2.95 -3.83 -15.14
C GLU A 252 -2.80 -2.87 -16.32
N ARG A 253 -2.72 -1.56 -16.06
CA ARG A 253 -2.54 -0.56 -17.12
C ARG A 253 -1.24 -0.68 -17.92
N ALA A 254 -0.24 -1.38 -17.35
CA ALA A 254 1.04 -1.66 -18.01
C ALA A 254 1.16 -3.10 -18.51
N ASP A 255 0.13 -3.93 -18.31
CA ASP A 255 0.11 -5.37 -18.68
C ASP A 255 1.27 -6.16 -18.03
N ILE A 256 1.61 -5.84 -16.78
CA ILE A 256 2.64 -6.55 -16.02
C ILE A 256 2.00 -7.39 -14.90
N VAL A 257 2.73 -8.42 -14.44
CA VAL A 257 2.34 -9.24 -13.30
C VAL A 257 3.45 -9.17 -12.26
N PRO A 258 3.22 -8.49 -11.10
CA PRO A 258 4.15 -8.46 -9.99
C PRO A 258 4.30 -9.84 -9.33
N ASP A 259 5.35 -10.02 -8.55
CA ASP A 259 5.56 -11.25 -7.79
C ASP A 259 4.81 -11.19 -6.44
N ILE A 260 4.72 -10.00 -5.85
CA ILE A 260 3.97 -9.72 -4.61
C ILE A 260 3.16 -8.43 -4.80
N VAL A 261 1.93 -8.40 -4.27
CA VAL A 261 1.06 -7.21 -4.29
C VAL A 261 0.60 -6.90 -2.86
N CYS A 262 0.83 -5.68 -2.41
CA CYS A 262 0.41 -5.20 -1.10
C CYS A 262 -0.87 -4.37 -1.24
N MET A 263 -1.91 -4.71 -0.47
CA MET A 263 -3.21 -4.03 -0.51
C MET A 263 -3.69 -3.66 0.89
N SER A 264 -4.34 -2.52 1.01
CA SER A 264 -5.02 -2.05 2.22
C SER A 264 -6.00 -0.94 1.85
N LYS A 265 -6.37 -0.09 2.81
CA LYS A 265 -7.25 1.05 2.59
C LYS A 265 -8.58 0.63 1.94
N SER A 266 -8.81 0.97 0.68
CA SER A 266 -10.07 0.72 -0.02
C SER A 266 -10.47 -0.74 -0.14
N ILE A 267 -9.54 -1.71 -0.02
CA ILE A 267 -9.91 -3.13 0.03
C ILE A 267 -10.76 -3.48 1.26
N GLY A 268 -10.68 -2.68 2.32
CA GLY A 268 -11.53 -2.79 3.51
C GLY A 268 -13.01 -2.45 3.25
N GLY A 269 -13.34 -1.88 2.11
CA GLY A 269 -14.72 -1.61 1.64
C GLY A 269 -15.43 -0.50 2.42
N TYR A 270 -15.69 -0.70 3.69
CA TYR A 270 -16.40 0.25 4.56
C TYR A 270 -15.52 1.32 5.20
N GLY A 271 -14.19 1.21 5.05
CA GLY A 271 -13.21 2.05 5.75
C GLY A 271 -12.70 1.42 7.05
N LEU A 272 -13.06 0.17 7.34
CA LEU A 272 -12.49 -0.57 8.47
C LEU A 272 -11.05 -1.01 8.16
N PRO A 273 -10.20 -1.11 9.19
CA PRO A 273 -8.82 -1.55 9.00
C PRO A 273 -8.75 -2.97 8.41
N PHE A 274 -8.15 -3.08 7.23
CA PHE A 274 -7.97 -4.35 6.55
C PHE A 274 -6.79 -4.29 5.59
N ALA A 275 -6.05 -5.38 5.46
CA ALA A 275 -4.96 -5.52 4.50
C ALA A 275 -4.83 -6.94 3.97
N LEU A 276 -4.27 -7.04 2.78
CA LEU A 276 -3.93 -8.29 2.11
C LEU A 276 -2.51 -8.20 1.55
N THR A 277 -1.85 -9.36 1.49
CA THR A 277 -0.67 -9.54 0.65
C THR A 277 -0.97 -10.67 -0.33
N LEU A 278 -0.88 -10.39 -1.61
CA LEU A 278 -0.98 -11.41 -2.67
C LEU A 278 0.42 -11.83 -3.06
N LEU A 279 0.63 -13.10 -3.21
CA LEU A 279 1.94 -13.65 -3.57
C LEU A 279 1.80 -14.77 -4.58
N LYS A 280 2.73 -14.85 -5.52
CA LYS A 280 2.82 -15.98 -6.44
C LYS A 280 3.05 -17.27 -5.64
N ARG A 281 2.51 -18.40 -6.12
CA ARG A 281 2.54 -19.67 -5.40
C ARG A 281 3.94 -20.17 -5.04
N GLU A 282 4.91 -19.90 -5.90
CA GLU A 282 6.30 -20.29 -5.69
C GLU A 282 7.00 -19.51 -4.56
N ILE A 283 6.43 -18.39 -4.12
CA ILE A 283 7.00 -17.54 -3.05
C ILE A 283 6.46 -17.93 -1.66
N ASP A 284 5.34 -18.66 -1.61
CA ASP A 284 4.65 -19.05 -0.36
C ASP A 284 5.40 -20.12 0.46
#